data_fe4bc6298e573b93f45cfa3573427378
#
_entry.id   fe4bc6298e573b93f45cfa3573427378
#
_cell.length_a   1.000
_cell.length_b   1.000
_cell.length_c   1.000
_cell.angle_alpha   90.00
_cell.angle_beta   90.00
_cell.angle_gamma   90.00
#
_symmetry.space_group_name_H-M   'P 1'
#
loop_
_entity.id
_entity.type
_entity.pdbx_description
1 polymer ?
#
loop_
_entity_poly.entity_id
_entity_poly.type
_entity_poly.pdbx_seq_one_letter_code
_entity_poly.pdbx_strand_id
1 'polypeptide(L)'
;VIYFDSYARPGAKRPGAWMSSFRKQSTKNGERVIPIIYNVGNYNPPTDGKPALLTLDQAETMFHEFGHGLHGLLSNCKYITLSGTSVTRDFVELPSQIMEHWAFQPEVMKVYAKHYETGEVIPDA
;
A
#
# COMPACT_ATOMS: atom_id res chain seq x y z
N VAL A 1 6.67 1.35 11.47
CA VAL A 1 7.38 0.41 10.58
C VAL A 1 6.37 -0.21 9.63
N ILE A 2 6.73 -0.34 8.34
CA ILE A 2 5.95 -1.02 7.33
C ILE A 2 6.81 -2.06 6.61
N TYR A 3 6.23 -3.22 6.32
CA TYR A 3 6.81 -4.28 5.52
C TYR A 3 6.01 -4.44 4.23
N PHE A 4 6.70 -4.77 3.13
CA PHE A 4 6.09 -5.03 1.84
C PHE A 4 6.40 -6.46 1.39
N ASP A 5 5.37 -7.22 1.08
CA ASP A 5 5.45 -8.54 0.43
C ASP A 5 4.74 -8.44 -0.94
N SER A 6 5.47 -7.95 -1.93
CA SER A 6 4.91 -7.47 -3.19
C SER A 6 4.68 -8.55 -4.24
N TYR A 7 5.47 -9.63 -4.25
CA TYR A 7 5.48 -10.57 -5.37
C TYR A 7 4.64 -11.82 -5.12
N ALA A 8 4.03 -12.32 -6.18
CA ALA A 8 3.32 -13.60 -6.18
C ALA A 8 4.27 -14.78 -5.91
N ARG A 9 3.76 -15.77 -5.18
CA ARG A 9 4.41 -17.07 -4.96
C ARG A 9 3.38 -18.18 -5.15
N PRO A 10 3.23 -18.71 -6.36
CA PRO A 10 2.25 -19.77 -6.65
C PRO A 10 2.37 -20.95 -5.68
N GLY A 11 1.25 -21.43 -5.17
CA GLY A 11 1.18 -22.53 -4.21
C GLY A 11 1.55 -22.20 -2.77
N ALA A 12 2.22 -21.06 -2.51
CA ALA A 12 2.66 -20.65 -1.16
C ALA A 12 1.98 -19.36 -0.65
N LYS A 13 1.38 -18.58 -1.54
CA LYS A 13 0.76 -17.30 -1.21
C LYS A 13 -0.61 -17.18 -1.87
N ARG A 14 -1.62 -16.74 -1.10
CA ARG A 14 -2.96 -16.48 -1.64
C ARG A 14 -2.95 -15.28 -2.60
N PRO A 15 -3.78 -15.29 -3.65
CA PRO A 15 -3.93 -14.16 -4.55
C PRO A 15 -4.62 -12.97 -3.87
N GLY A 16 -4.57 -11.80 -4.52
CA GLY A 16 -5.16 -10.55 -4.05
C GLY A 16 -4.13 -9.62 -3.43
N ALA A 17 -4.61 -8.46 -2.97
CA ALA A 17 -3.83 -7.49 -2.24
C ALA A 17 -4.53 -7.18 -0.92
N TRP A 18 -3.76 -6.87 0.11
CA TRP A 18 -4.31 -6.47 1.41
C TRP A 18 -3.27 -5.77 2.27
N MET A 19 -3.77 -4.98 3.20
CA MET A 19 -3.03 -4.44 4.32
C MET A 19 -3.44 -5.15 5.62
N SER A 20 -2.50 -5.35 6.52
CA SER A 20 -2.78 -5.73 7.90
C SER A 20 -1.68 -5.27 8.86
N SER A 21 -1.78 -5.64 10.11
CA SER A 21 -0.82 -5.24 11.15
C SER A 21 -0.34 -6.42 11.97
N PHE A 22 0.97 -6.49 12.19
CA PHE A 22 1.55 -7.35 13.21
C PHE A 22 1.32 -6.78 14.61
N ARG A 23 1.33 -5.45 14.72
CA ARG A 23 1.05 -4.71 15.94
C ARG A 23 0.30 -3.43 15.60
N LYS A 24 -0.88 -3.26 16.19
CA LYS A 24 -1.64 -2.02 16.08
C LYS A 24 -1.06 -0.93 16.97
N GLN A 25 -1.24 0.32 16.56
CA GLN A 25 -0.96 1.45 17.43
C GLN A 25 -1.90 1.42 18.65
N SER A 26 -1.39 1.84 19.78
CA SER A 26 -2.17 2.03 21.01
C SER A 26 -1.42 2.96 21.96
N THR A 27 -2.03 3.27 23.11
CA THR A 27 -1.36 3.91 24.23
C THR A 27 -1.34 2.95 25.41
N LYS A 28 -0.16 2.59 25.88
CA LYS A 28 0.03 1.71 27.05
C LYS A 28 0.82 2.44 28.11
N ASN A 29 0.26 2.53 29.31
CA ASN A 29 0.88 3.26 30.44
C ASN A 29 1.27 4.71 30.11
N GLY A 30 0.47 5.41 29.29
CA GLY A 30 0.76 6.77 28.85
C GLY A 30 1.74 6.88 27.66
N GLU A 31 2.37 5.79 27.25
CA GLU A 31 3.32 5.77 26.14
C GLU A 31 2.68 5.28 24.85
N ARG A 32 3.06 5.89 23.72
CA ARG A 32 2.61 5.49 22.38
C ARG A 32 3.30 4.22 21.94
N VAL A 33 2.51 3.18 21.68
CA VAL A 33 2.99 1.94 21.05
C VAL A 33 3.02 2.14 19.54
N ILE A 34 4.19 2.03 18.94
CA ILE A 34 4.40 2.20 17.49
C ILE A 34 3.80 1.03 16.72
N PRO A 35 2.98 1.27 15.68
CA PRO A 35 2.41 0.21 14.86
C PRO A 35 3.46 -0.47 13.98
N ILE A 36 3.22 -1.75 13.68
CA ILE A 36 3.96 -2.53 12.69
C ILE A 36 2.94 -3.03 11.67
N ILE A 37 3.03 -2.52 10.45
CA ILE A 37 2.10 -2.72 9.36
C ILE A 37 2.76 -3.57 8.28
N TYR A 38 1.96 -4.29 7.50
CA TYR A 38 2.43 -4.92 6.29
C TYR A 38 1.41 -4.81 5.16
N ASN A 39 1.92 -4.59 3.95
CA ASN A 39 1.18 -4.63 2.71
C ASN A 39 1.59 -5.87 1.92
N VAL A 40 0.60 -6.59 1.43
CA VAL A 40 0.78 -7.77 0.59
C VAL A 40 0.23 -7.47 -0.79
N GLY A 41 1.03 -7.74 -1.82
CA GLY A 41 0.62 -7.72 -3.22
C GLY A 41 0.81 -9.09 -3.85
N ASN A 42 0.47 -9.22 -5.11
CA ASN A 42 0.70 -10.41 -5.93
C ASN A 42 1.12 -10.00 -7.34
N TYR A 43 2.09 -9.08 -7.42
CA TYR A 43 2.66 -8.66 -8.70
C TYR A 43 3.57 -9.73 -9.27
N ASN A 44 3.74 -9.73 -10.58
CA ASN A 44 4.69 -10.63 -11.22
C ASN A 44 6.11 -10.29 -10.77
N PRO A 45 6.92 -11.27 -10.34
CA PRO A 45 8.32 -11.00 -10.00
C PRO A 45 9.13 -10.62 -11.23
N PRO A 46 10.29 -9.98 -11.06
CA PRO A 46 11.24 -9.75 -12.15
C PRO A 46 11.63 -11.09 -12.82
N THR A 47 11.75 -11.10 -14.13
CA THR A 47 12.15 -12.31 -14.91
C THR A 47 13.21 -11.96 -15.93
N ASP A 48 14.17 -12.86 -16.15
CA ASP A 48 15.15 -12.78 -17.22
C ASP A 48 15.89 -11.43 -17.34
N GLY A 49 16.28 -10.87 -16.21
CA GLY A 49 17.01 -9.60 -16.16
C GLY A 49 16.15 -8.35 -16.40
N LYS A 50 14.82 -8.51 -16.55
CA LYS A 50 13.88 -7.39 -16.66
C LYS A 50 13.27 -7.07 -15.30
N PRO A 51 13.02 -5.78 -14.98
CA PRO A 51 12.33 -5.41 -13.76
C PRO A 51 10.88 -5.90 -13.77
N ALA A 52 10.27 -5.99 -12.61
CA ALA A 52 8.84 -6.21 -12.48
C ALA A 52 8.08 -5.00 -13.05
N LEU A 53 7.34 -5.21 -14.13
CA LEU A 53 6.52 -4.18 -14.75
C LEU A 53 5.08 -4.32 -14.23
N LEU A 54 4.49 -3.18 -13.86
CA LEU A 54 3.12 -3.12 -13.38
C LEU A 54 2.21 -2.54 -14.45
N THR A 55 0.97 -3.01 -14.50
CA THR A 55 -0.12 -2.31 -15.18
C THR A 55 -0.54 -1.09 -14.37
N LEU A 56 -1.29 -0.17 -14.98
CA LEU A 56 -1.84 0.99 -14.27
C LEU A 56 -2.77 0.56 -13.12
N ASP A 57 -3.62 -0.45 -13.35
CA ASP A 57 -4.50 -1.00 -12.29
C ASP A 57 -3.70 -1.58 -11.12
N GLN A 58 -2.55 -2.20 -11.41
CA GLN A 58 -1.67 -2.71 -10.36
C GLN A 58 -0.97 -1.57 -9.59
N ALA A 59 -0.63 -0.50 -10.27
CA ALA A 59 -0.09 0.70 -9.63
C ALA A 59 -1.16 1.35 -8.73
N GLU A 60 -2.40 1.49 -9.21
CA GLU A 60 -3.54 1.96 -8.42
C GLU A 60 -3.75 1.10 -7.17
N THR A 61 -3.76 -0.23 -7.31
CA THR A 61 -3.85 -1.17 -6.18
C THR A 61 -2.74 -0.93 -5.16
N MET A 62 -1.51 -0.65 -5.61
CA MET A 62 -0.39 -0.36 -4.72
C MET A 62 -0.64 0.92 -3.90
N PHE A 63 -1.15 1.98 -4.53
CA PHE A 63 -1.55 3.20 -3.83
C PHE A 63 -2.69 2.96 -2.85
N HIS A 64 -3.70 2.18 -3.24
CA HIS A 64 -4.83 1.77 -2.40
C HIS A 64 -4.35 1.08 -1.11
N GLU A 65 -3.56 0.02 -1.23
CA GLU A 65 -3.05 -0.73 -0.08
C GLU A 65 -2.12 0.14 0.79
N PHE A 66 -1.36 1.04 0.17
CA PHE A 66 -0.56 2.01 0.91
C PHE A 66 -1.42 3.01 1.68
N GLY A 67 -2.59 3.38 1.16
CA GLY A 67 -3.58 4.20 1.87
C GLY A 67 -4.06 3.54 3.17
N HIS A 68 -4.38 2.25 3.14
CA HIS A 68 -4.64 1.47 4.34
C HIS A 68 -3.42 1.41 5.26
N GLY A 69 -2.23 1.26 4.69
CA GLY A 69 -0.96 1.30 5.43
C GLY A 69 -0.78 2.61 6.19
N LEU A 70 -1.01 3.74 5.55
CA LEU A 70 -0.96 5.07 6.18
C LEU A 70 -1.99 5.21 7.28
N HIS A 71 -3.21 4.73 7.08
CA HIS A 71 -4.25 4.71 8.11
C HIS A 71 -3.76 4.00 9.38
N GLY A 72 -3.12 2.84 9.23
CA GLY A 72 -2.52 2.11 10.34
C GLY A 72 -1.32 2.83 10.97
N LEU A 73 -0.39 3.35 10.15
CA LEU A 73 0.84 4.00 10.59
C LEU A 73 0.60 5.32 11.34
N LEU A 74 -0.35 6.12 10.85
CA LEU A 74 -0.66 7.44 11.38
C LEU A 74 -1.69 7.42 12.51
N SER A 75 -2.21 6.25 12.86
CA SER A 75 -3.16 6.10 13.96
C SER A 75 -2.61 6.67 15.26
N ASN A 76 -3.46 7.36 16.01
CA ASN A 76 -3.15 7.93 17.32
C ASN A 76 -4.33 7.77 18.28
N CYS A 77 -4.63 6.53 18.61
CA CYS A 77 -5.76 6.15 19.48
C CYS A 77 -5.26 5.70 20.85
N LYS A 78 -6.08 5.96 21.87
CA LYS A 78 -5.84 5.47 23.22
C LYS A 78 -6.03 3.95 23.29
N TYR A 79 -7.10 3.44 22.65
CA TYR A 79 -7.49 2.05 22.72
C TYR A 79 -7.13 1.30 21.44
N ILE A 80 -6.46 0.17 21.58
CA ILE A 80 -6.02 -0.67 20.46
C ILE A 80 -7.18 -1.15 19.58
N THR A 81 -8.35 -1.38 20.15
CA THR A 81 -9.55 -1.84 19.45
C THR A 81 -10.15 -0.80 18.50
N LEU A 82 -9.76 0.46 18.64
CA LEU A 82 -10.23 1.58 17.82
C LEU A 82 -9.12 2.13 16.90
N SER A 83 -7.99 1.45 16.84
CA SER A 83 -6.79 1.93 16.16
C SER A 83 -6.71 1.46 14.71
N GLY A 84 -6.17 2.32 13.86
CA GLY A 84 -5.91 2.03 12.45
C GLY A 84 -7.18 1.70 11.69
N THR A 85 -7.17 0.57 10.97
CA THR A 85 -8.29 0.08 10.16
C THR A 85 -9.42 -0.55 10.98
N SER A 86 -9.38 -0.47 12.32
CA SER A 86 -10.48 -0.89 13.20
C SER A 86 -11.56 0.19 13.31
N VAL A 87 -12.15 0.53 12.18
CA VAL A 87 -13.21 1.53 11.99
C VAL A 87 -14.43 0.88 11.35
N THR A 88 -15.52 1.62 11.25
CA THR A 88 -16.71 1.17 10.52
C THR A 88 -16.41 0.91 9.05
N ARG A 89 -17.13 -0.04 8.45
CA ARG A 89 -16.83 -0.53 7.11
C ARG A 89 -17.01 0.54 6.02
N ASP A 90 -17.91 1.49 6.23
CA ASP A 90 -18.16 2.62 5.34
C ASP A 90 -17.04 3.68 5.35
N PHE A 91 -16.17 3.65 6.37
CA PHE A 91 -15.04 4.59 6.49
C PHE A 91 -13.69 3.95 6.13
N VAL A 92 -13.53 2.63 6.27
CA VAL A 92 -12.22 1.97 6.14
C VAL A 92 -11.55 2.19 4.77
N GLU A 93 -12.36 2.34 3.72
CA GLU A 93 -11.87 2.57 2.34
C GLU A 93 -11.59 4.05 2.02
N LEU A 94 -11.93 4.99 2.90
CA LEU A 94 -11.69 6.41 2.63
C LEU A 94 -10.21 6.74 2.40
N PRO A 95 -9.26 6.33 3.26
CA PRO A 95 -7.84 6.61 3.02
C PRO A 95 -7.27 5.88 1.80
N SER A 96 -7.71 4.65 1.54
CA SER A 96 -7.24 3.86 0.40
C SER A 96 -7.72 4.46 -0.93
N GLN A 97 -8.99 4.79 -1.05
CA GLN A 97 -9.57 5.38 -2.25
C GLN A 97 -9.07 6.81 -2.51
N ILE A 98 -8.78 7.60 -1.48
CA ILE A 98 -8.10 8.89 -1.65
C ILE A 98 -6.71 8.70 -2.28
N MET A 99 -5.97 7.68 -1.85
CA MET A 99 -4.64 7.41 -2.40
C MET A 99 -4.67 6.97 -3.86
N GLU A 100 -5.72 6.28 -4.31
CA GLU A 100 -5.93 5.94 -5.74
C GLU A 100 -5.94 7.19 -6.62
N HIS A 101 -6.60 8.27 -6.19
CA HIS A 101 -6.61 9.54 -6.95
C HIS A 101 -5.21 10.13 -7.15
N TRP A 102 -4.30 9.92 -6.19
CA TRP A 102 -2.91 10.39 -6.33
C TRP A 102 -2.13 9.58 -7.36
N ALA A 103 -2.47 8.29 -7.56
CA ALA A 103 -1.80 7.46 -8.55
C ALA A 103 -1.88 8.06 -9.96
N PHE A 104 -2.99 8.69 -10.30
CA PHE A 104 -3.24 9.24 -11.64
C PHE A 104 -3.02 10.75 -11.76
N GLN A 105 -2.51 11.41 -10.72
CA GLN A 105 -2.17 12.83 -10.84
C GLN A 105 -0.95 13.00 -11.76
N PRO A 106 -1.00 13.91 -12.75
CA PRO A 106 0.07 14.07 -13.73
C PRO A 106 1.45 14.30 -13.12
N GLU A 107 1.53 15.09 -12.05
CA GLU A 107 2.79 15.36 -11.34
C GLU A 107 3.34 14.10 -10.65
N VAL A 108 2.48 13.23 -10.13
CA VAL A 108 2.86 11.98 -9.51
C VAL A 108 3.26 10.95 -10.57
N MET A 109 2.48 10.83 -11.64
CA MET A 109 2.80 9.94 -12.77
C MET A 109 4.14 10.26 -13.41
N LYS A 110 4.50 11.51 -13.57
CA LYS A 110 5.82 11.94 -14.07
C LYS A 110 6.99 11.44 -13.22
N VAL A 111 6.74 11.12 -11.95
CA VAL A 111 7.77 10.59 -11.06
C VAL A 111 7.95 9.09 -11.24
N TYR A 112 6.86 8.32 -11.31
CA TYR A 112 6.94 6.86 -11.29
C TYR A 112 6.66 6.17 -12.63
N ALA A 113 5.78 6.75 -13.49
CA ALA A 113 5.35 6.12 -14.74
C ALA A 113 6.36 6.41 -15.85
N LYS A 114 7.51 5.74 -15.77
CA LYS A 114 8.63 5.88 -16.70
C LYS A 114 8.98 4.56 -17.36
N HIS A 115 9.36 4.63 -18.63
CA HIS A 115 9.88 3.46 -19.33
C HIS A 115 11.17 2.97 -18.66
N TYR A 116 11.24 1.69 -18.37
CA TYR A 116 12.30 1.13 -17.52
C TYR A 116 13.70 1.17 -18.15
N GLU A 117 13.80 1.23 -19.49
CA GLU A 117 15.09 1.34 -20.21
C GLU A 117 15.43 2.78 -20.55
N THR A 118 14.47 3.53 -21.12
CA THR A 118 14.74 4.88 -21.64
C THR A 118 14.54 5.99 -20.60
N GLY A 119 13.77 5.73 -19.54
CA GLY A 119 13.40 6.75 -18.55
C GLY A 119 12.36 7.76 -19.04
N GLU A 120 11.86 7.60 -20.27
CA GLU A 120 10.80 8.46 -20.81
C GLU A 120 9.51 8.32 -19.99
N VAL A 121 8.90 9.46 -19.73
CA VAL A 121 7.60 9.51 -19.02
C VAL A 121 6.51 8.99 -19.95
N ILE A 122 5.51 8.30 -19.37
CA ILE A 122 4.32 7.86 -20.11
C ILE A 122 3.68 9.04 -20.85
N PRO A 123 3.30 8.91 -22.13
CA PRO A 123 2.63 9.97 -22.87
C PRO A 123 1.31 10.38 -22.21
N ASP A 124 0.99 11.66 -22.31
CA ASP A 124 -0.34 12.15 -21.95
C ASP A 124 -1.40 11.48 -22.85
N ALA A 125 -2.51 11.01 -22.27
CA ALA A 125 -3.62 10.34 -22.97
C ALA A 125 -4.57 11.34 -23.61
#